data_c5467972aa3c0c19007cac27356cf7e6
#
_entry.id   c5467972aa3c0c19007cac27356cf7e6
#
_cell.length_a   1.000
_cell.length_b   1.000
_cell.length_c   1.000
_cell.angle_alpha   90.00
_cell.angle_beta   90.00
_cell.angle_gamma   90.00
#
_symmetry.space_group_name_H-M   'P 1'
#
loop_
_entity.id
_entity.type
_entity.pdbx_description
1 polymer ?
#
loop_
_entity_poly.entity_id
_entity_poly.type
_entity_poly.pdbx_seq_one_letter_code
_entity_poly.pdbx_strand_id
1 'polypeptide(L)'
;MKKDSSSLLLLDINVLIALSWPIHPFHTAARRRMEGSRERWATCALTQLGFIRISSAASANPSPKTPAEAAALLALMTRDPLHVYLDSLPPPAERWMQRALGTKQVTDAYLLLLAEWNEATLLTFDRRLRDLAGSGVKTEILAA
;
A
#
# COMPACT_ATOMS: atom_id res chain seq x y z
N MET A 1 1.69 27.14 -1.90
CA MET A 1 1.39 26.69 -2.32
C MET A 1 0.62 25.71 -2.41
N LYS A 2 0.11 25.32 -2.74
CA LYS A 2 -0.58 24.45 -2.91
C LYS A 2 -0.13 23.18 -3.04
N LYS A 3 0.63 22.73 -3.09
CA LYS A 3 1.11 21.61 -3.23
C LYS A 3 0.76 20.58 -2.30
N ASP A 4 0.45 20.83 -1.14
CA ASP A 4 0.09 19.85 -0.16
C ASP A 4 -1.21 19.17 -0.50
N SER A 5 -2.11 19.88 -1.13
CA SER A 5 -3.39 19.30 -1.52
C SER A 5 -3.24 18.23 -2.60
N SER A 6 -2.11 18.20 -3.29
CA SER A 6 -1.86 17.20 -4.32
C SER A 6 -1.07 16.00 -3.78
N SER A 7 -0.70 16.04 -2.51
CA SER A 7 0.05 14.96 -1.91
C SER A 7 -0.81 13.71 -1.81
N LEU A 8 -0.28 12.60 -2.29
CA LEU A 8 -1.00 11.32 -2.30
C LEU A 8 -0.05 10.21 -1.89
N LEU A 9 -0.50 9.40 -0.93
CA LEU A 9 0.24 8.22 -0.50
C LEU A 9 -0.42 7.00 -1.10
N LEU A 10 0.32 6.18 -1.80
CA LEU A 10 -0.16 4.85 -2.19
C LEU A 10 0.35 3.88 -1.14
N LEU A 11 -0.57 3.17 -0.47
CA LEU A 11 -0.21 2.27 0.60
C LEU A 11 0.08 0.88 0.07
N ASP A 12 1.27 0.36 0.39
CA ASP A 12 1.59 -1.03 0.14
C ASP A 12 0.68 -1.92 0.97
N ILE A 13 0.48 -3.14 0.53
CA ILE A 13 -0.39 -4.12 1.22
C ILE A 13 0.04 -4.29 2.67
N ASN A 14 1.36 -4.36 2.93
CA ASN A 14 1.86 -4.56 4.30
C ASN A 14 1.45 -3.41 5.22
N VAL A 15 1.32 -2.20 4.72
CA VAL A 15 0.87 -1.06 5.53
C VAL A 15 -0.61 -1.18 5.84
N LEU A 16 -1.43 -1.58 4.87
CA LEU A 16 -2.86 -1.81 5.10
C LEU A 16 -3.06 -2.88 6.18
N ILE A 17 -2.30 -3.96 6.10
CA ILE A 17 -2.38 -5.05 7.09
C ILE A 17 -2.00 -4.52 8.48
N ALA A 18 -0.89 -3.79 8.58
CA ALA A 18 -0.43 -3.26 9.86
C ALA A 18 -1.45 -2.32 10.49
N LEU A 19 -2.12 -1.50 9.68
CA LEU A 19 -3.15 -0.60 10.20
C LEU A 19 -4.32 -1.34 10.82
N SER A 20 -4.63 -2.52 10.30
CA SER A 20 -5.83 -3.25 10.71
C SER A 20 -5.56 -4.32 11.77
N TRP A 21 -4.30 -4.71 11.98
CA TRP A 21 -3.96 -5.78 12.94
C TRP A 21 -3.30 -5.18 14.17
N PRO A 22 -3.99 -5.09 15.33
CA PRO A 22 -3.39 -4.52 16.55
C PRO A 22 -2.14 -5.25 17.01
N ILE A 23 -2.02 -6.55 16.73
CA ILE A 23 -0.87 -7.34 17.14
C ILE A 23 0.29 -7.29 16.15
N HIS A 24 0.12 -6.60 15.02
CA HIS A 24 1.19 -6.50 14.02
C HIS A 24 2.35 -5.69 14.58
N PRO A 25 3.61 -6.14 14.34
CA PRO A 25 4.78 -5.40 14.89
C PRO A 25 4.84 -3.94 14.46
N PHE A 26 4.31 -3.61 13.29
CA PHE A 26 4.33 -2.23 12.79
C PHE A 26 3.00 -1.51 12.96
N HIS A 27 2.09 -2.07 13.75
CA HIS A 27 0.75 -1.47 13.92
C HIS A 27 0.85 -0.04 14.44
N THR A 28 1.62 0.17 15.51
CA THR A 28 1.76 1.49 16.10
C THR A 28 2.40 2.49 15.14
N ALA A 29 3.44 2.06 14.43
CA ALA A 29 4.13 2.93 13.48
C ALA A 29 3.18 3.35 12.35
N ALA A 30 2.41 2.40 11.81
CA ALA A 30 1.46 2.68 10.74
C ALA A 30 0.36 3.63 11.22
N ARG A 31 -0.19 3.37 12.41
CA ARG A 31 -1.23 4.22 12.97
C ARG A 31 -0.72 5.64 13.20
N ARG A 32 0.46 5.78 13.77
CA ARG A 32 1.04 7.10 14.00
C ARG A 32 1.26 7.88 12.73
N ARG A 33 1.70 7.19 11.68
CA ARG A 33 1.94 7.86 10.40
C ARG A 33 0.66 8.40 9.80
N MET A 34 -0.44 7.67 9.93
CA MET A 34 -1.71 8.05 9.32
C MET A 34 -2.54 8.99 10.18
N GLU A 35 -2.48 8.86 11.51
CA GLU A 35 -3.26 9.70 12.41
C GLU A 35 -2.79 11.14 12.31
N GLY A 36 -3.74 12.05 12.19
CA GLY A 36 -3.44 13.47 12.10
C GLY A 36 -2.91 13.91 10.76
N SER A 37 -2.62 12.99 9.86
CA SER A 37 -2.20 13.33 8.51
C SER A 37 -3.38 13.90 7.74
N ARG A 38 -3.11 14.91 6.93
CA ARG A 38 -4.10 15.46 6.02
C ARG A 38 -3.84 15.02 4.59
N GLU A 39 -2.88 14.15 4.40
CA GLU A 39 -2.57 13.63 3.07
C GLU A 39 -3.64 12.65 2.64
N ARG A 40 -3.99 12.71 1.38
CA ARG A 40 -4.85 11.67 0.80
C ARG A 40 -4.05 10.39 0.68
N TRP A 41 -4.72 9.27 0.86
CA TRP A 41 -4.09 7.95 0.75
C TRP A 41 -4.93 7.07 -0.15
N ALA A 42 -4.27 6.22 -0.91
CA ALA A 42 -4.90 5.50 -2.00
C ALA A 42 -4.79 4.00 -1.84
N THR A 43 -5.82 3.33 -2.32
CA THR A 43 -5.80 1.89 -2.59
C THR A 43 -6.27 1.67 -4.01
N CYS A 44 -6.07 0.45 -4.50
CA CYS A 44 -6.59 0.02 -5.78
C CYS A 44 -7.03 -1.43 -5.67
N ALA A 45 -7.59 -1.99 -6.72
CA ALA A 45 -8.05 -3.38 -6.68
C ALA A 45 -6.93 -4.33 -6.28
N LEU A 46 -5.72 -4.11 -6.77
CA LEU A 46 -4.58 -4.98 -6.45
C LEU A 46 -4.27 -4.98 -4.96
N THR A 47 -4.18 -3.81 -4.34
CA THR A 47 -3.84 -3.73 -2.91
C THR A 47 -5.01 -4.20 -2.04
N GLN A 48 -6.24 -3.94 -2.46
CA GLN A 48 -7.41 -4.42 -1.73
C GLN A 48 -7.51 -5.93 -1.76
N LEU A 49 -7.28 -6.55 -2.92
CA LEU A 49 -7.30 -8.00 -3.03
C LEU A 49 -6.18 -8.62 -2.20
N GLY A 50 -5.00 -8.01 -2.21
CA GLY A 50 -3.90 -8.48 -1.38
C GLY A 50 -4.23 -8.42 0.10
N PHE A 51 -4.86 -7.34 0.54
CA PHE A 51 -5.31 -7.19 1.92
C PHE A 51 -6.28 -8.32 2.31
N ILE A 52 -7.29 -8.56 1.48
CA ILE A 52 -8.29 -9.59 1.75
C ILE A 52 -7.63 -10.96 1.80
N ARG A 53 -6.78 -11.27 0.82
CA ARG A 53 -6.14 -12.57 0.73
C ARG A 53 -5.27 -12.86 1.96
N ILE A 54 -4.44 -11.89 2.36
CA ILE A 54 -3.55 -12.08 3.50
C ILE A 54 -4.34 -12.13 4.81
N SER A 55 -5.34 -11.27 4.98
CA SER A 55 -6.14 -11.23 6.19
C SER A 55 -6.93 -12.53 6.41
N SER A 56 -7.23 -13.26 5.35
CA SER A 56 -7.99 -14.49 5.43
C SER A 56 -7.12 -15.74 5.36
N ALA A 57 -5.79 -15.59 5.25
CA ALA A 57 -4.88 -16.73 5.16
C ALA A 57 -4.41 -17.16 6.55
N ALA A 58 -4.69 -18.40 6.93
CA ALA A 58 -4.27 -18.95 8.22
C ALA A 58 -2.74 -18.96 8.37
N SER A 59 -2.02 -19.09 7.26
CA SER A 59 -0.56 -19.11 7.27
C SER A 59 0.05 -17.76 7.63
N ALA A 60 -0.68 -16.68 7.41
CA ALA A 60 -0.18 -15.32 7.63
C ALA A 60 -0.80 -14.65 8.85
N ASN A 61 -1.98 -15.08 9.26
CA ASN A 61 -2.75 -14.43 10.31
C ASN A 61 -3.12 -15.46 11.38
N PRO A 62 -2.67 -15.30 12.65
CA PRO A 62 -3.02 -16.22 13.72
C PRO A 62 -4.52 -16.31 13.97
N SER A 63 -5.26 -15.24 13.67
CA SER A 63 -6.72 -15.20 13.79
C SER A 63 -7.30 -14.79 12.46
N PRO A 64 -7.30 -15.69 11.47
CA PRO A 64 -7.71 -15.31 10.12
C PRO A 64 -9.19 -14.95 10.05
N LYS A 65 -9.49 -13.93 9.29
CA LYS A 65 -10.87 -13.56 8.99
C LYS A 65 -11.35 -14.35 7.79
N THR A 66 -12.67 -14.42 7.64
CA THR A 66 -13.17 -14.88 6.35
C THR A 66 -12.93 -13.79 5.31
N PRO A 67 -12.89 -14.12 4.02
CA PRO A 67 -12.78 -13.10 2.99
C PRO A 67 -13.85 -12.01 3.10
N ALA A 68 -15.09 -12.40 3.45
CA ALA A 68 -16.17 -11.43 3.62
C ALA A 68 -15.91 -10.50 4.80
N GLU A 69 -15.40 -11.04 5.91
CA GLU A 69 -15.06 -10.21 7.07
C GLU A 69 -13.92 -9.24 6.75
N ALA A 70 -12.92 -9.71 6.03
CA ALA A 70 -11.80 -8.86 5.62
C ALA A 70 -12.29 -7.74 4.69
N ALA A 71 -13.17 -8.07 3.75
CA ALA A 71 -13.74 -7.08 2.84
C ALA A 71 -14.58 -6.05 3.59
N ALA A 72 -15.34 -6.47 4.61
CA ALA A 72 -16.13 -5.56 5.42
C ALA A 72 -15.24 -4.60 6.21
N LEU A 73 -14.15 -5.11 6.77
CA LEU A 73 -13.19 -4.27 7.49
C LEU A 73 -12.56 -3.23 6.53
N LEU A 74 -12.16 -3.68 5.36
CA LEU A 74 -11.59 -2.80 4.35
C LEU A 74 -12.59 -1.71 3.95
N ALA A 75 -13.86 -2.06 3.80
CA ALA A 75 -14.91 -1.09 3.48
C ALA A 75 -15.02 -0.01 4.56
N LEU A 76 -14.86 -0.38 5.83
CA LEU A 76 -14.85 0.59 6.91
C LEU A 76 -13.63 1.50 6.83
N MET A 77 -12.45 0.93 6.59
CA MET A 77 -11.22 1.71 6.50
C MET A 77 -11.29 2.74 5.38
N THR A 78 -11.86 2.35 4.25
CA THR A 78 -11.89 3.22 3.06
C THR A 78 -13.02 4.24 3.09
N ARG A 79 -13.79 4.32 4.18
CA ARG A 79 -14.76 5.40 4.39
C ARG A 79 -14.09 6.71 4.78
N ASP A 80 -12.81 6.67 5.11
CA ASP A 80 -12.05 7.87 5.43
C ASP A 80 -12.18 8.88 4.28
N PRO A 81 -12.59 10.13 4.56
CA PRO A 81 -12.70 11.14 3.50
C PRO A 81 -11.41 11.39 2.73
N LEU A 82 -10.27 11.06 3.31
CA LEU A 82 -8.98 11.23 2.64
C LEU A 82 -8.61 10.04 1.76
N HIS A 83 -9.41 8.98 1.78
CA HIS A 83 -9.15 7.81 0.94
C HIS A 83 -9.51 8.09 -0.53
N VAL A 84 -8.65 7.62 -1.43
CA VAL A 84 -8.84 7.70 -2.87
C VAL A 84 -8.74 6.29 -3.44
N TYR A 85 -9.75 5.87 -4.18
CA TYR A 85 -9.67 4.59 -4.89
C TYR A 85 -9.13 4.83 -6.30
N LEU A 86 -8.04 4.18 -6.65
CA LEU A 86 -7.43 4.28 -7.97
C LEU A 86 -8.08 3.25 -8.87
N ASP A 87 -8.91 3.70 -9.79
CA ASP A 87 -9.67 2.81 -10.68
C ASP A 87 -9.08 2.72 -12.09
N SER A 88 -8.06 3.51 -12.39
CA SER A 88 -7.38 3.47 -13.67
C SER A 88 -6.00 2.84 -13.48
N LEU A 89 -5.88 1.58 -13.88
CA LEU A 89 -4.65 0.82 -13.70
C LEU A 89 -4.00 0.58 -15.06
N PRO A 90 -2.80 1.14 -15.30
CA PRO A 90 -2.09 0.86 -16.55
C PRO A 90 -1.60 -0.57 -16.58
N PRO A 91 -1.35 -1.12 -17.77
CA PRO A 91 -0.75 -2.44 -17.85
C PRO A 91 0.68 -2.43 -17.32
N PRO A 92 1.22 -3.59 -16.91
CA PRO A 92 2.59 -3.66 -16.40
C PRO A 92 3.57 -3.22 -17.50
N ALA A 93 4.31 -2.16 -17.21
CA ALA A 93 5.27 -1.65 -18.17
C ALA A 93 6.56 -2.45 -18.12
N GLU A 94 7.07 -2.80 -19.29
CA GLU A 94 8.28 -3.62 -19.38
C GLU A 94 9.45 -3.01 -18.63
N ARG A 95 9.64 -1.69 -18.72
CA ARG A 95 10.75 -1.01 -18.05
C ARG A 95 10.73 -1.18 -16.53
N TRP A 96 9.54 -1.31 -15.94
CA TRP A 96 9.43 -1.58 -14.50
C TRP A 96 9.65 -3.05 -14.20
N MET A 97 9.16 -3.93 -15.08
CA MET A 97 9.36 -5.37 -14.90
C MET A 97 10.82 -5.76 -15.02
N GLN A 98 11.60 -5.02 -15.82
CA GLN A 98 13.04 -5.26 -15.93
C GLN A 98 13.78 -4.98 -14.63
N ARG A 99 13.22 -4.15 -13.76
CA ARG A 99 13.83 -3.87 -12.46
C ARG A 99 13.59 -4.98 -11.44
N ALA A 100 12.56 -5.80 -11.64
CA ALA A 100 12.24 -6.87 -10.71
C ALA A 100 13.31 -7.96 -10.80
N LEU A 101 13.83 -8.35 -9.64
CA LEU A 101 14.91 -9.34 -9.55
C LEU A 101 14.37 -10.76 -9.48
N GLY A 102 13.07 -10.95 -9.69
CA GLY A 102 12.42 -12.25 -9.68
C GLY A 102 10.95 -12.11 -9.44
N THR A 103 10.27 -13.24 -9.36
CA THR A 103 8.81 -13.27 -9.26
C THR A 103 8.29 -12.55 -8.02
N LYS A 104 9.05 -12.55 -6.94
CA LYS A 104 8.62 -11.91 -5.69
C LYS A 104 8.57 -10.40 -5.79
N GLN A 105 9.26 -9.80 -6.76
CA GLN A 105 9.27 -8.35 -6.92
C GLN A 105 8.34 -7.85 -8.02
N VAL A 106 7.57 -8.74 -8.65
CA VAL A 106 6.67 -8.34 -9.73
C VAL A 106 5.60 -7.36 -9.23
N THR A 107 4.94 -7.70 -8.14
CA THR A 107 3.92 -6.82 -7.55
C THR A 107 4.54 -5.51 -7.06
N ASP A 108 5.73 -5.58 -6.45
CA ASP A 108 6.42 -4.38 -5.97
C ASP A 108 6.74 -3.44 -7.12
N ALA A 109 7.24 -3.98 -8.23
CA ALA A 109 7.54 -3.18 -9.41
C ALA A 109 6.26 -2.53 -9.95
N TYR A 110 5.15 -3.25 -9.92
CA TYR A 110 3.89 -2.69 -10.38
C TYR A 110 3.38 -1.58 -9.45
N LEU A 111 3.55 -1.73 -8.15
CA LEU A 111 3.16 -0.66 -7.21
C LEU A 111 3.98 0.60 -7.43
N LEU A 112 5.25 0.45 -7.78
CA LEU A 112 6.07 1.60 -8.12
C LEU A 112 5.61 2.26 -9.42
N LEU A 113 5.21 1.46 -10.39
CA LEU A 113 4.59 1.98 -11.62
C LEU A 113 3.34 2.79 -11.29
N LEU A 114 2.48 2.27 -10.41
CA LEU A 114 1.25 2.96 -10.02
C LEU A 114 1.55 4.27 -9.30
N ALA A 115 2.55 4.28 -8.43
CA ALA A 115 2.95 5.49 -7.73
C ALA A 115 3.44 6.54 -8.72
N GLU A 116 4.27 6.13 -9.69
CA GLU A 116 4.73 7.03 -10.74
C GLU A 116 3.56 7.56 -11.57
N TRP A 117 2.67 6.67 -11.97
CA TRP A 117 1.52 7.00 -12.81
C TRP A 117 0.61 8.03 -12.16
N ASN A 118 0.47 7.97 -10.84
CA ASN A 118 -0.41 8.84 -10.08
C ASN A 118 0.33 9.97 -9.35
N GLU A 119 1.63 10.11 -9.59
CA GLU A 119 2.46 11.09 -8.89
C GLU A 119 2.33 10.97 -7.37
N ALA A 120 2.28 9.74 -6.90
CA ALA A 120 2.12 9.41 -5.49
C ALA A 120 3.44 8.97 -4.88
N THR A 121 3.50 9.04 -3.55
CA THR A 121 4.59 8.43 -2.78
C THR A 121 4.13 7.05 -2.34
N LEU A 122 4.94 6.03 -2.58
CA LEU A 122 4.64 4.70 -2.10
C LEU A 122 5.05 4.58 -0.64
N LEU A 123 4.11 4.26 0.23
CA LEU A 123 4.35 4.06 1.65
C LEU A 123 4.44 2.56 1.93
N THR A 124 5.55 2.11 2.50
CA THR A 124 5.83 0.69 2.69
C THR A 124 6.74 0.48 3.88
N PHE A 125 6.83 -0.75 4.39
CA PHE A 125 7.84 -1.14 5.37
C PHE A 125 9.08 -1.74 4.71
N ASP A 126 9.00 -2.06 3.41
CA ASP A 126 10.06 -2.82 2.74
C ASP A 126 11.10 -1.89 2.14
N ARG A 127 12.29 -1.89 2.74
CA ARG A 127 13.39 -1.03 2.29
C ARG A 127 13.87 -1.35 0.88
N ARG A 128 13.67 -2.59 0.43
CA ARG A 128 14.07 -2.98 -0.93
C ARG A 128 13.35 -2.19 -2.00
N LEU A 129 12.14 -1.71 -1.69
CA LEU A 129 11.37 -0.91 -2.64
C LEU A 129 12.03 0.43 -2.93
N ARG A 130 12.77 0.99 -1.99
CA ARG A 130 13.53 2.21 -2.25
C ARG A 130 14.59 1.98 -3.31
N ASP A 131 15.32 0.86 -3.20
CA ASP A 131 16.35 0.55 -4.17
C ASP A 131 15.76 0.24 -5.54
N LEU A 132 14.66 -0.49 -5.57
CA LEU A 132 13.95 -0.82 -6.80
C LEU A 132 13.42 0.43 -7.48
N ALA A 133 12.94 1.40 -6.71
CA ALA A 133 12.38 2.64 -7.24
C ALA A 133 13.42 3.50 -7.94
N GLY A 134 14.64 3.49 -7.44
CA GLY A 134 15.66 4.41 -7.93
C GLY A 134 15.28 5.85 -7.63
N SER A 135 15.57 6.76 -8.57
CA SER A 135 15.29 8.18 -8.40
C SER A 135 13.96 8.61 -9.02
N GLY A 136 13.26 7.71 -9.70
CA GLY A 136 12.07 8.07 -10.49
C GLY A 136 10.77 8.11 -9.72
N VAL A 137 10.72 7.49 -8.54
CA VAL A 137 9.50 7.39 -7.75
C VAL A 137 9.83 7.64 -6.29
N LYS A 138 8.99 8.42 -5.64
CA LYS A 138 9.16 8.68 -4.21
C LYS A 138 8.66 7.49 -3.41
N THR A 139 9.47 7.07 -2.45
CA THR A 139 9.09 6.04 -1.49
C THR A 139 9.31 6.57 -0.09
N GLU A 140 8.42 6.20 0.81
CA GLU A 140 8.59 6.46 2.23
C GLU A 140 8.61 5.13 2.94
N ILE A 141 9.68 4.86 3.68
CA ILE A 141 9.86 3.59 4.40
C ILE A 141 9.51 3.84 5.86
N LEU A 142 8.49 3.14 6.34
CA LEU A 142 8.14 3.21 7.75
C LEU A 142 9.07 2.34 8.57
N ALA A 143 9.49 2.87 9.71
CA ALA A 143 10.27 2.13 10.69
C ALA A 143 9.41 1.85 11.92
N ALA A 144 9.69 0.76 12.57
CA ALA A 144 8.96 0.38 13.78
C ALA A 144 9.27 1.33 14.94
#